data_4cd7f0a50362358796bc2a100fadc5f2
#
_entry.id   4cd7f0a50362358796bc2a100fadc5f2
#
_cell.length_a   1.000
_cell.length_b   1.000
_cell.length_c   1.000
_cell.angle_alpha   90.00
_cell.angle_beta   90.00
_cell.angle_gamma   90.00
#
_symmetry.space_group_name_H-M   'P 1'
#
loop_
_entity.id
_entity.type
_entity.pdbx_description
1 polymer ?
#
loop_
_entity_poly.entity_id
_entity_poly.type
_entity_poly.pdbx_seq_one_letter_code
_entity_poly.pdbx_strand_id
1 'polypeptide(L)'
;MSSADESGRSRAETYAEFAALVGALAHEIRNPLSTIRLNMELLAEDFENTEASAATKQRDRRAKAKIELVRQECDRLQKLLGDFLDFARQESLTLEPGSLNVELEQLLDFFGVQARDAAVEIVRYLDPELPMVRLDRETFRSAVLNLLINAVQAMEGGGQLVVRTRPSGLGVVLELIDTGPGMDQETLAKVFRAFYTTKQGGSGLGLPTARKIVEAHGGTIDIESAPGRGTKVTIWLPAPPRLPTAEWAARRAAGRQSGEKLPANPGGGGRTGQPGTKQ
;
A
#
# COMPACT_ATOMS: atom_id res chain seq x y z
N MET A 1 -29.42 -22.47 -18.20
CA MET A 1 -28.66 -21.30 -18.57
C MET A 1 -27.77 -21.00 -17.38
N SER A 2 -26.59 -21.02 -17.47
CA SER A 2 -25.57 -22.07 -17.51
C SER A 2 -24.26 -21.40 -17.04
N SER A 3 -23.54 -22.06 -16.14
CA SER A 3 -22.21 -21.70 -15.59
C SER A 3 -21.16 -21.36 -16.67
N ALA A 4 -21.35 -21.78 -17.91
CA ALA A 4 -20.49 -21.46 -19.04
C ALA A 4 -20.62 -19.99 -19.50
N ASP A 5 -21.78 -19.37 -19.34
CA ASP A 5 -22.04 -17.99 -19.75
C ASP A 5 -21.47 -16.98 -18.72
N GLU A 6 -21.48 -17.33 -17.44
CA GLU A 6 -20.83 -16.54 -16.37
C GLU A 6 -19.32 -16.60 -16.47
N SER A 7 -18.74 -17.77 -16.80
CA SER A 7 -17.30 -17.92 -17.01
C SER A 7 -16.82 -17.15 -18.24
N GLY A 8 -17.64 -17.07 -19.31
CA GLY A 8 -17.33 -16.30 -20.52
C GLY A 8 -17.34 -14.80 -20.26
N ARG A 9 -18.33 -14.29 -19.51
CA ARG A 9 -18.43 -12.87 -19.13
C ARG A 9 -17.28 -12.46 -18.22
N SER A 10 -16.95 -13.24 -17.20
CA SER A 10 -15.84 -12.98 -16.31
C SER A 10 -14.49 -12.90 -17.06
N ARG A 11 -14.26 -13.77 -18.04
CA ARG A 11 -13.06 -13.70 -18.90
C ARG A 11 -13.03 -12.46 -19.78
N ALA A 12 -14.14 -12.10 -20.40
CA ALA A 12 -14.25 -10.91 -21.25
C ALA A 12 -14.02 -9.63 -20.45
N GLU A 13 -14.54 -9.53 -19.23
CA GLU A 13 -14.31 -8.42 -18.31
C GLU A 13 -12.84 -8.32 -17.91
N THR A 14 -12.22 -9.44 -17.56
CA THR A 14 -10.78 -9.50 -17.23
C THR A 14 -9.89 -9.06 -18.40
N TYR A 15 -10.24 -9.49 -19.63
CA TYR A 15 -9.51 -9.04 -20.84
C TYR A 15 -9.69 -7.54 -21.12
N ALA A 16 -10.91 -7.01 -20.92
CA ALA A 16 -11.18 -5.59 -21.11
C ALA A 16 -10.42 -4.72 -20.08
N GLU A 17 -10.39 -5.14 -18.84
CA GLU A 17 -9.61 -4.48 -17.77
C GLU A 17 -8.10 -4.52 -18.09
N PHE A 18 -7.57 -5.68 -18.49
CA PHE A 18 -6.18 -5.81 -18.87
C PHE A 18 -5.82 -4.94 -20.09
N ALA A 19 -6.68 -4.92 -21.12
CA ALA A 19 -6.48 -4.06 -22.30
C ALA A 19 -6.48 -2.56 -21.92
N ALA A 20 -7.36 -2.15 -21.02
CA ALA A 20 -7.38 -0.79 -20.49
C ALA A 20 -6.09 -0.43 -19.72
N LEU A 21 -5.57 -1.36 -18.91
CA LEU A 21 -4.31 -1.19 -18.18
C LEU A 21 -3.10 -1.07 -19.13
N VAL A 22 -3.03 -1.91 -20.16
CA VAL A 22 -1.96 -1.84 -21.18
C VAL A 22 -2.07 -0.53 -21.96
N GLY A 23 -3.27 -0.07 -22.28
CA GLY A 23 -3.50 1.21 -22.92
C GLY A 23 -3.02 2.40 -22.07
N ALA A 24 -3.31 2.37 -20.79
CA ALA A 24 -2.87 3.39 -19.83
C ALA A 24 -1.33 3.37 -19.68
N LEU A 25 -0.72 2.18 -19.56
CA LEU A 25 0.73 2.02 -19.53
C LEU A 25 1.40 2.60 -20.78
N ALA A 26 0.85 2.29 -21.97
CA ALA A 26 1.38 2.83 -23.22
C ALA A 26 1.33 4.35 -23.28
N HIS A 27 0.32 4.96 -22.68
CA HIS A 27 0.21 6.41 -22.56
C HIS A 27 1.28 6.97 -21.60
N GLU A 28 1.43 6.37 -20.43
CA GLU A 28 2.42 6.77 -19.42
C GLU A 28 3.88 6.58 -19.89
N ILE A 29 4.15 5.60 -20.74
CA ILE A 29 5.45 5.40 -21.38
C ILE A 29 5.71 6.45 -22.46
N ARG A 30 4.70 6.83 -23.26
CA ARG A 30 4.85 7.79 -24.35
C ARG A 30 5.31 9.16 -23.88
N ASN A 31 4.85 9.60 -22.70
CA ASN A 31 5.17 10.90 -22.13
C ASN A 31 6.69 11.08 -21.89
N PRO A 32 7.37 10.26 -21.07
CA PRO A 32 8.81 10.37 -20.86
C PRO A 32 9.61 10.11 -22.14
N LEU A 33 9.18 9.20 -23.03
CA LEU A 33 9.84 9.00 -24.32
C LEU A 33 9.81 10.28 -25.20
N SER A 34 8.71 11.02 -25.19
CA SER A 34 8.61 12.30 -25.90
C SER A 34 9.56 13.34 -25.31
N THR A 35 9.67 13.41 -23.98
CA THR A 35 10.62 14.30 -23.28
C THR A 35 12.07 13.92 -23.58
N ILE A 36 12.41 12.63 -23.57
CA ILE A 36 13.74 12.12 -23.92
C ILE A 36 14.08 12.53 -25.35
N ARG A 37 13.17 12.24 -26.31
CA ARG A 37 13.38 12.58 -27.72
C ARG A 37 13.62 14.06 -27.92
N LEU A 38 12.77 14.93 -27.36
CA LEU A 38 12.92 16.39 -27.47
C LEU A 38 14.27 16.86 -26.91
N ASN A 39 14.67 16.37 -25.72
CA ASN A 39 15.95 16.79 -25.13
C ASN A 39 17.15 16.28 -25.94
N MET A 40 17.06 15.12 -26.58
CA MET A 40 18.11 14.61 -27.48
C MET A 40 18.19 15.41 -28.76
N GLU A 41 17.06 15.81 -29.39
CA GLU A 41 17.00 16.67 -30.55
C GLU A 41 17.64 18.03 -30.23
N LEU A 42 17.24 18.70 -29.13
CA LEU A 42 17.82 19.96 -28.67
C LEU A 42 19.30 19.85 -28.31
N LEU A 43 19.75 18.67 -27.84
CA LEU A 43 21.16 18.42 -27.56
C LEU A 43 21.95 18.32 -28.87
N ALA A 44 21.43 17.64 -29.89
CA ALA A 44 22.04 17.54 -31.19
C ALA A 44 22.18 18.93 -31.88
N GLU A 45 21.12 19.75 -31.84
CA GLU A 45 21.14 21.12 -32.35
C GLU A 45 22.21 21.99 -31.67
N ASP A 46 22.39 21.87 -30.33
CA ASP A 46 23.44 22.59 -29.59
C ASP A 46 24.86 22.21 -30.06
N PHE A 47 25.04 21.01 -30.61
CA PHE A 47 26.32 20.56 -31.15
C PHE A 47 26.52 20.93 -32.63
N GLU A 48 25.45 21.00 -33.45
CA GLU A 48 25.50 21.36 -34.86
C GLU A 48 25.72 22.85 -35.06
N ASN A 49 25.14 23.71 -34.23
CA ASN A 49 25.21 25.19 -34.33
C ASN A 49 26.51 25.77 -33.76
N THR A 50 27.65 25.10 -33.90
CA THR A 50 28.90 25.52 -33.26
C THR A 50 29.74 26.40 -34.18
N GLU A 51 29.54 27.73 -34.15
CA GLU A 51 30.57 28.70 -34.46
C GLU A 51 31.13 29.33 -33.19
N ALA A 52 32.42 29.02 -32.96
CA ALA A 52 33.46 29.66 -32.16
C ALA A 52 33.23 30.12 -30.70
N SER A 53 34.00 29.48 -29.84
CA SER A 53 34.96 29.99 -28.83
C SER A 53 34.51 30.63 -27.50
N ALA A 54 33.49 31.45 -27.37
CA ALA A 54 33.19 32.09 -26.08
C ALA A 54 32.03 31.43 -25.30
N ALA A 55 31.24 30.58 -25.94
CA ALA A 55 30.04 29.99 -25.40
C ALA A 55 30.23 28.56 -24.82
N THR A 56 31.44 27.99 -24.83
CA THR A 56 31.68 26.56 -24.50
C THR A 56 31.22 26.18 -23.11
N LYS A 57 31.55 26.97 -22.08
CA LYS A 57 31.13 26.65 -20.68
C LYS A 57 29.61 26.69 -20.47
N GLN A 58 28.91 27.59 -21.15
CA GLN A 58 27.46 27.70 -21.03
C GLN A 58 26.77 26.58 -21.83
N ARG A 59 27.29 26.20 -22.98
CA ARG A 59 26.86 25.05 -23.77
C ARG A 59 27.02 23.76 -22.99
N ASP A 60 28.19 23.53 -22.36
CA ASP A 60 28.46 22.35 -21.57
C ASP A 60 27.50 22.24 -20.37
N ARG A 61 27.14 23.35 -19.71
CA ARG A 61 26.15 23.37 -18.66
C ARG A 61 24.76 22.99 -19.17
N ARG A 62 24.33 23.50 -20.30
CA ARG A 62 23.05 23.17 -20.95
C ARG A 62 23.01 21.72 -21.37
N ALA A 63 24.06 21.20 -22.00
CA ALA A 63 24.19 19.83 -22.41
C ALA A 63 24.09 18.87 -21.18
N LYS A 64 24.82 19.17 -20.08
CA LYS A 64 24.73 18.40 -18.84
C LYS A 64 23.33 18.40 -18.26
N ALA A 65 22.63 19.54 -18.26
CA ALA A 65 21.26 19.63 -17.76
C ALA A 65 20.29 18.78 -18.58
N LYS A 66 20.42 18.80 -19.94
CA LYS A 66 19.59 17.97 -20.84
C LYS A 66 19.88 16.47 -20.64
N ILE A 67 21.15 16.07 -20.51
CA ILE A 67 21.55 14.70 -20.23
C ILE A 67 20.96 14.23 -18.88
N GLU A 68 21.00 15.10 -17.86
CA GLU A 68 20.43 14.77 -16.55
C GLU A 68 18.91 14.58 -16.63
N LEU A 69 18.19 15.41 -17.38
CA LEU A 69 16.76 15.23 -17.64
C LEU A 69 16.46 13.90 -18.34
N VAL A 70 17.25 13.55 -19.36
CA VAL A 70 17.11 12.26 -20.06
C VAL A 70 17.33 11.09 -19.11
N ARG A 71 18.36 11.18 -18.25
CA ARG A 71 18.63 10.15 -17.23
C ARG A 71 17.45 9.98 -16.28
N GLN A 72 16.91 11.07 -15.75
CA GLN A 72 15.75 11.05 -14.85
C GLN A 72 14.52 10.43 -15.50
N GLU A 73 14.25 10.72 -16.77
CA GLU A 73 13.14 10.11 -17.51
C GLU A 73 13.36 8.61 -17.78
N CYS A 74 14.61 8.19 -18.02
CA CYS A 74 14.94 6.77 -18.10
C CYS A 74 14.71 6.03 -16.78
N ASP A 75 15.15 6.61 -15.65
CA ASP A 75 14.94 6.04 -14.31
C ASP A 75 13.44 5.95 -13.99
N ARG A 76 12.67 6.98 -14.39
CA ARG A 76 11.21 6.98 -14.27
C ARG A 76 10.55 5.86 -15.06
N LEU A 77 11.00 5.63 -16.31
CA LEU A 77 10.49 4.53 -17.14
C LEU A 77 10.79 3.16 -16.54
N GLN A 78 12.00 2.95 -16.02
CA GLN A 78 12.38 1.70 -15.37
C GLN A 78 11.49 1.44 -14.14
N LYS A 79 11.27 2.47 -13.31
CA LYS A 79 10.38 2.36 -12.17
C LYS A 79 8.94 2.04 -12.58
N LEU A 80 8.40 2.77 -13.57
CA LEU A 80 7.04 2.54 -14.06
C LEU A 80 6.85 1.10 -14.58
N LEU A 81 7.84 0.58 -15.31
CA LEU A 81 7.81 -0.80 -15.81
C LEU A 81 7.88 -1.81 -14.65
N GLY A 82 8.73 -1.58 -13.66
CA GLY A 82 8.81 -2.41 -12.44
C GLY A 82 7.47 -2.44 -11.70
N ASP A 83 6.93 -1.26 -11.37
CA ASP A 83 5.65 -1.12 -10.68
C ASP A 83 4.50 -1.80 -11.46
N PHE A 84 4.52 -1.73 -12.81
CA PHE A 84 3.53 -2.39 -13.65
C PHE A 84 3.68 -3.92 -13.63
N LEU A 85 4.90 -4.44 -13.70
CA LEU A 85 5.14 -5.88 -13.64
C LEU A 85 4.71 -6.45 -12.29
N ASP A 86 4.99 -5.75 -11.20
CA ASP A 86 4.55 -6.14 -9.85
C ASP A 86 3.02 -6.10 -9.74
N PHE A 87 2.36 -5.07 -10.30
CA PHE A 87 0.91 -5.01 -10.35
C PHE A 87 0.28 -6.10 -11.22
N ALA A 88 0.88 -6.38 -12.41
CA ALA A 88 0.35 -7.35 -13.38
C ALA A 88 0.55 -8.81 -12.94
N ARG A 89 1.53 -9.06 -12.07
CA ARG A 89 1.85 -10.41 -11.59
C ARG A 89 0.63 -11.03 -10.91
N GLN A 90 0.18 -12.17 -11.43
CA GLN A 90 -0.74 -13.05 -10.73
C GLN A 90 0.10 -13.99 -9.85
N GLU A 91 0.30 -13.61 -8.59
CA GLU A 91 1.05 -14.45 -7.68
C GLU A 91 0.14 -15.49 -7.05
N SER A 92 0.52 -16.78 -7.20
CA SER A 92 0.02 -17.81 -6.31
C SER A 92 0.71 -17.62 -4.96
N LEU A 93 0.00 -17.01 -3.99
CA LEU A 93 0.56 -16.74 -2.67
C LEU A 93 0.86 -18.04 -1.93
N THR A 94 2.03 -18.11 -1.30
CA THR A 94 2.38 -19.17 -0.36
C THR A 94 2.08 -18.68 1.05
N LEU A 95 0.81 -18.84 1.47
CA LEU A 95 0.35 -18.37 2.77
C LEU A 95 0.82 -19.29 3.91
N GLU A 96 1.75 -18.81 4.72
CA GLU A 96 2.26 -19.48 5.92
C GLU A 96 1.84 -18.75 7.20
N PRO A 97 1.66 -19.47 8.33
CA PRO A 97 1.45 -18.81 9.62
C PRO A 97 2.64 -17.91 9.97
N GLY A 98 2.36 -16.66 10.32
CA GLY A 98 3.38 -15.66 10.64
C GLY A 98 2.88 -14.63 11.65
N SER A 99 3.82 -13.99 12.34
CA SER A 99 3.54 -12.86 13.22
C SER A 99 3.58 -11.57 12.40
N LEU A 100 2.44 -10.90 12.30
CA LEU A 100 2.35 -9.59 11.63
C LEU A 100 3.33 -8.57 12.26
N ASN A 101 3.43 -8.56 13.59
CA ASN A 101 4.33 -7.63 14.29
C ASN A 101 5.80 -7.86 13.93
N VAL A 102 6.25 -9.11 13.82
CA VAL A 102 7.65 -9.43 13.44
C VAL A 102 7.96 -8.90 12.04
N GLU A 103 7.03 -9.10 11.08
CA GLU A 103 7.21 -8.59 9.71
C GLU A 103 7.24 -7.05 9.69
N LEU A 104 6.37 -6.42 10.48
CA LEU A 104 6.32 -4.96 10.58
C LEU A 104 7.58 -4.39 11.25
N GLU A 105 8.06 -4.97 12.34
CA GLU A 105 9.27 -4.51 13.04
C GLU A 105 10.48 -4.52 12.11
N GLN A 106 10.71 -5.65 11.39
CA GLN A 106 11.82 -5.76 10.44
C GLN A 106 11.70 -4.74 9.31
N LEU A 107 10.50 -4.55 8.76
CA LEU A 107 10.28 -3.58 7.69
C LEU A 107 10.47 -2.15 8.18
N LEU A 108 9.95 -1.81 9.36
CA LEU A 108 10.04 -0.46 9.93
C LEU A 108 11.47 -0.13 10.38
N ASP A 109 12.27 -1.10 10.80
CA ASP A 109 13.69 -0.89 11.12
C ASP A 109 14.49 -0.55 9.86
N PHE A 110 14.23 -1.28 8.77
CA PHE A 110 14.84 -0.99 7.48
C PHE A 110 14.39 0.38 6.92
N PHE A 111 13.09 0.64 6.91
CA PHE A 111 12.50 1.86 6.36
C PHE A 111 12.75 3.10 7.21
N GLY A 112 13.06 2.92 8.51
CA GLY A 112 13.28 4.00 9.46
C GLY A 112 14.43 4.95 9.11
N VAL A 113 15.43 4.50 8.34
CA VAL A 113 16.50 5.37 7.82
C VAL A 113 15.90 6.35 6.81
N GLN A 114 15.18 5.85 5.82
CA GLN A 114 14.55 6.67 4.78
C GLN A 114 13.52 7.65 5.36
N ALA A 115 12.74 7.24 6.35
CA ALA A 115 11.79 8.11 7.02
C ALA A 115 12.49 9.27 7.75
N ARG A 116 13.61 9.00 8.46
CA ARG A 116 14.40 10.04 9.13
C ARG A 116 15.01 11.03 8.15
N ASP A 117 15.49 10.57 6.99
CA ASP A 117 16.04 11.44 5.94
C ASP A 117 14.95 12.39 5.40
N ALA A 118 13.69 11.96 5.43
CA ALA A 118 12.52 12.77 5.09
C ALA A 118 11.95 13.57 6.28
N ALA A 119 12.63 13.61 7.43
CA ALA A 119 12.18 14.24 8.68
C ALA A 119 10.83 13.69 9.20
N VAL A 120 10.52 12.41 8.93
CA VAL A 120 9.31 11.74 9.39
C VAL A 120 9.65 10.82 10.57
N GLU A 121 8.96 11.06 11.71
CA GLU A 121 9.02 10.22 12.88
C GLU A 121 8.08 9.02 12.74
N ILE A 122 8.59 7.79 12.96
CA ILE A 122 7.75 6.58 12.99
C ILE A 122 7.45 6.20 14.44
N VAL A 123 6.17 6.23 14.81
CA VAL A 123 5.68 5.82 16.14
C VAL A 123 4.98 4.48 16.03
N ARG A 124 5.36 3.51 16.88
CA ARG A 124 4.89 2.12 16.83
C ARG A 124 4.01 1.80 18.04
N TYR A 125 2.78 1.33 17.79
CA TYR A 125 1.86 0.79 18.80
C TYR A 125 1.44 -0.62 18.37
N LEU A 126 2.36 -1.57 18.51
CA LEU A 126 2.16 -2.96 18.13
C LEU A 126 1.64 -3.76 19.32
N ASP A 127 0.43 -4.31 19.21
CA ASP A 127 -0.19 -5.11 20.27
C ASP A 127 0.58 -6.44 20.44
N PRO A 128 1.21 -6.73 21.60
CA PRO A 128 2.01 -7.93 21.81
C PRO A 128 1.19 -9.22 21.78
N GLU A 129 -0.13 -9.13 22.02
CA GLU A 129 -1.06 -10.27 22.05
C GLU A 129 -1.71 -10.53 20.68
N LEU A 130 -1.17 -9.94 19.61
CA LEU A 130 -1.73 -10.10 18.26
C LEU A 130 -1.70 -11.57 17.83
N PRO A 131 -2.82 -12.14 17.34
CA PRO A 131 -2.83 -13.52 16.85
C PRO A 131 -1.99 -13.67 15.59
N MET A 132 -1.46 -14.88 15.37
CA MET A 132 -0.80 -15.24 14.10
C MET A 132 -1.79 -15.12 12.95
N VAL A 133 -1.29 -14.69 11.81
CA VAL A 133 -2.04 -14.60 10.54
C VAL A 133 -1.38 -15.45 9.47
N ARG A 134 -2.09 -15.76 8.40
CA ARG A 134 -1.49 -16.42 7.25
C ARG A 134 -0.97 -15.36 6.26
N LEU A 135 0.32 -15.33 6.04
CA LEU A 135 0.99 -14.35 5.19
C LEU A 135 1.92 -15.03 4.18
N ASP A 136 1.90 -14.53 2.97
CA ASP A 136 3.06 -14.55 2.10
C ASP A 136 3.92 -13.33 2.46
N ARG A 137 5.05 -13.59 3.13
CA ARG A 137 5.85 -12.53 3.79
C ARG A 137 6.42 -11.52 2.82
N GLU A 138 6.92 -12.00 1.69
CA GLU A 138 7.57 -11.14 0.69
C GLU A 138 6.55 -10.19 0.06
N THR A 139 5.45 -10.77 -0.41
CA THR A 139 4.37 -10.03 -1.07
C THR A 139 3.70 -9.05 -0.10
N PHE A 140 3.43 -9.48 1.14
CA PHE A 140 2.84 -8.60 2.16
C PHE A 140 3.77 -7.44 2.54
N ARG A 141 5.08 -7.69 2.69
CA ARG A 141 6.07 -6.63 2.92
C ARG A 141 6.08 -5.60 1.79
N SER A 142 5.98 -6.05 0.53
CA SER A 142 5.87 -5.16 -0.63
C SER A 142 4.63 -4.26 -0.52
N ALA A 143 3.46 -4.83 -0.15
CA ALA A 143 2.24 -4.04 0.04
C ALA A 143 2.41 -2.97 1.12
N VAL A 144 2.92 -3.33 2.29
CA VAL A 144 3.12 -2.38 3.40
C VAL A 144 4.16 -1.32 3.02
N LEU A 145 5.25 -1.71 2.34
CA LEU A 145 6.27 -0.76 1.86
C LEU A 145 5.68 0.30 0.92
N ASN A 146 4.82 -0.10 0.00
CA ASN A 146 4.11 0.85 -0.88
C ASN A 146 3.28 1.88 -0.08
N LEU A 147 2.65 1.45 1.00
CA LEU A 147 1.88 2.34 1.87
C LEU A 147 2.79 3.27 2.69
N LEU A 148 3.90 2.76 3.23
CA LEU A 148 4.89 3.55 3.98
C LEU A 148 5.52 4.63 3.09
N ILE A 149 5.93 4.26 1.87
CA ILE A 149 6.47 5.21 0.88
C ILE A 149 5.44 6.29 0.56
N ASN A 150 4.18 5.92 0.35
CA ASN A 150 3.12 6.88 0.08
C ASN A 150 2.90 7.86 1.22
N ALA A 151 2.92 7.39 2.47
CA ALA A 151 2.79 8.22 3.66
C ALA A 151 3.96 9.21 3.79
N VAL A 152 5.21 8.72 3.69
CA VAL A 152 6.40 9.59 3.79
C VAL A 152 6.44 10.62 2.66
N GLN A 153 6.14 10.22 1.43
CA GLN A 153 6.07 11.14 0.30
C GLN A 153 4.97 12.19 0.42
N ALA A 154 3.89 11.93 1.17
CA ALA A 154 2.85 12.92 1.42
C ALA A 154 3.29 13.96 2.47
N MET A 155 4.34 13.71 3.23
CA MET A 155 4.86 14.56 4.31
C MET A 155 6.17 15.24 3.89
N GLU A 156 6.18 15.98 2.77
CA GLU A 156 7.38 16.66 2.21
C GLU A 156 8.09 17.61 3.21
N GLY A 157 7.37 18.13 4.19
CA GLY A 157 7.91 19.01 5.24
C GLY A 157 8.26 18.29 6.54
N GLY A 158 8.27 16.95 6.54
CA GLY A 158 8.35 16.13 7.75
C GLY A 158 6.98 15.90 8.39
N GLY A 159 6.95 15.09 9.44
CA GLY A 159 5.72 14.76 10.13
C GLY A 159 5.82 13.49 10.98
N GLN A 160 4.70 12.89 11.28
CA GLN A 160 4.62 11.67 12.07
C GLN A 160 3.81 10.59 11.35
N LEU A 161 4.35 9.37 11.32
CA LEU A 161 3.68 8.17 10.84
C LEU A 161 3.45 7.22 12.01
N VAL A 162 2.21 7.04 12.41
CA VAL A 162 1.81 6.07 13.44
C VAL A 162 1.50 4.74 12.78
N VAL A 163 2.16 3.68 13.25
CA VAL A 163 1.90 2.29 12.88
C VAL A 163 1.31 1.57 14.07
N ARG A 164 0.06 1.11 13.95
CA ARG A 164 -0.66 0.46 15.03
C ARG A 164 -1.18 -0.90 14.60
N THR A 165 -1.06 -1.90 15.47
CA THR A 165 -1.76 -3.18 15.30
C THR A 165 -2.70 -3.44 16.47
N ARG A 166 -3.80 -4.14 16.20
CA ARG A 166 -4.76 -4.57 17.23
C ARG A 166 -5.54 -5.79 16.76
N PRO A 167 -6.00 -6.65 17.66
CA PRO A 167 -6.95 -7.70 17.31
C PRO A 167 -8.32 -7.10 16.96
N SER A 168 -9.06 -7.75 16.05
CA SER A 168 -10.40 -7.31 15.64
C SER A 168 -11.25 -8.49 15.21
N GLY A 169 -12.17 -8.93 16.06
CA GLY A 169 -13.05 -10.05 15.77
C GLY A 169 -12.27 -11.33 15.46
N LEU A 170 -12.48 -11.89 14.27
CA LEU A 170 -11.76 -13.07 13.75
C LEU A 170 -10.51 -12.70 12.93
N GLY A 171 -9.91 -11.55 13.24
CA GLY A 171 -8.76 -11.06 12.47
C GLY A 171 -7.88 -10.11 13.26
N VAL A 172 -7.00 -9.47 12.54
CA VAL A 172 -6.12 -8.42 13.02
C VAL A 172 -6.30 -7.17 12.17
N VAL A 173 -6.05 -6.02 12.76
CA VAL A 173 -6.05 -4.72 12.07
C VAL A 173 -4.66 -4.13 12.16
N LEU A 174 -4.14 -3.67 11.01
CA LEU A 174 -2.99 -2.78 10.88
C LEU A 174 -3.51 -1.41 10.45
N GLU A 175 -3.15 -0.37 11.18
CA GLU A 175 -3.43 1.03 10.85
C GLU A 175 -2.11 1.77 10.60
N LEU A 176 -2.06 2.50 9.49
CA LEU A 176 -0.99 3.44 9.15
C LEU A 176 -1.62 4.83 9.11
N ILE A 177 -1.17 5.75 9.98
CA ILE A 177 -1.76 7.07 10.12
C ILE A 177 -0.65 8.10 9.94
N ASP A 178 -0.74 8.89 8.86
CA ASP A 178 0.17 10.00 8.58
C ASP A 178 -0.44 11.36 8.95
N THR A 179 0.43 12.33 9.17
CA THR A 179 0.06 13.73 9.41
C THR A 179 0.23 14.61 8.16
N GLY A 180 0.17 14.00 6.99
CA GLY A 180 0.29 14.71 5.71
C GLY A 180 -0.87 15.65 5.41
N PRO A 181 -0.93 16.22 4.20
CA PRO A 181 -1.95 17.17 3.79
C PRO A 181 -3.35 16.56 3.67
N GLY A 182 -3.45 15.23 3.66
CA GLY A 182 -4.70 14.53 3.41
C GLY A 182 -5.19 14.66 1.97
N MET A 183 -6.40 14.16 1.73
CA MET A 183 -7.01 14.10 0.40
C MET A 183 -8.44 14.62 0.44
N ASP A 184 -8.86 15.25 -0.66
CA ASP A 184 -10.25 15.59 -0.88
C ASP A 184 -11.08 14.38 -1.32
N GLN A 185 -12.40 14.52 -1.34
CA GLN A 185 -13.34 13.45 -1.69
C GLN A 185 -13.15 12.94 -3.13
N GLU A 186 -12.79 13.83 -4.06
CA GLU A 186 -12.57 13.45 -5.46
C GLU A 186 -11.33 12.57 -5.61
N THR A 187 -10.23 12.95 -4.96
CA THR A 187 -8.99 12.17 -4.90
C THR A 187 -9.23 10.84 -4.21
N LEU A 188 -9.88 10.86 -3.04
CA LEU A 188 -10.16 9.66 -2.25
C LEU A 188 -10.99 8.63 -3.03
N ALA A 189 -11.94 9.05 -3.84
CA ALA A 189 -12.74 8.16 -4.69
C ALA A 189 -11.93 7.48 -5.81
N LYS A 190 -10.72 7.99 -6.12
CA LYS A 190 -9.88 7.54 -7.24
C LYS A 190 -8.57 6.89 -6.81
N VAL A 191 -8.17 6.95 -5.54
CA VAL A 191 -6.83 6.53 -5.07
C VAL A 191 -6.47 5.07 -5.38
N PHE A 192 -7.47 4.20 -5.51
CA PHE A 192 -7.28 2.80 -5.87
C PHE A 192 -7.37 2.53 -7.38
N ARG A 193 -7.57 3.55 -8.22
CA ARG A 193 -7.55 3.38 -9.68
C ARG A 193 -6.09 3.30 -10.14
N ALA A 194 -5.78 2.29 -10.96
CA ALA A 194 -4.47 2.16 -11.57
C ALA A 194 -4.09 3.40 -12.38
N PHE A 195 -2.83 3.81 -12.29
CA PHE A 195 -2.24 5.01 -12.91
C PHE A 195 -2.81 6.36 -12.43
N TYR A 196 -3.70 6.35 -11.42
CA TYR A 196 -4.12 7.61 -10.81
C TYR A 196 -3.10 8.09 -9.79
N THR A 197 -2.58 9.28 -9.99
CA THR A 197 -1.62 9.92 -9.08
C THR A 197 -1.77 11.44 -9.12
N THR A 198 -1.61 12.08 -7.98
CA THR A 198 -1.48 13.53 -7.85
C THR A 198 -0.01 13.95 -7.70
N LYS A 199 0.92 12.98 -7.61
CA LYS A 199 2.34 13.21 -7.37
C LYS A 199 3.09 13.28 -8.69
N GLN A 200 3.99 14.27 -8.84
CA GLN A 200 4.87 14.34 -9.98
C GLN A 200 5.83 13.14 -9.99
N GLY A 201 5.89 12.41 -11.08
CA GLY A 201 6.73 11.21 -11.22
C GLY A 201 6.21 9.94 -10.52
N GLY A 202 5.02 9.97 -9.94
CA GLY A 202 4.36 8.78 -9.40
C GLY A 202 3.82 7.88 -10.52
N SER A 203 3.89 6.55 -10.34
CA SER A 203 3.30 5.57 -11.27
C SER A 203 1.79 5.43 -11.10
N GLY A 204 1.24 5.78 -9.93
CA GLY A 204 -0.16 5.55 -9.57
C GLY A 204 -0.52 4.07 -9.40
N LEU A 205 0.47 3.18 -9.25
CA LEU A 205 0.27 1.74 -9.10
C LEU A 205 0.45 1.23 -7.66
N GLY A 206 1.10 2.00 -6.77
CA GLY A 206 1.42 1.53 -5.42
C GLY A 206 0.20 1.18 -4.56
N LEU A 207 -0.83 2.04 -4.49
CA LEU A 207 -2.07 1.76 -3.74
C LEU A 207 -2.90 0.64 -4.37
N PRO A 208 -3.15 0.60 -5.69
CA PRO A 208 -3.77 -0.55 -6.36
C PRO A 208 -3.06 -1.88 -6.10
N THR A 209 -1.71 -1.90 -6.14
CA THR A 209 -0.89 -3.08 -5.82
C THR A 209 -1.09 -3.52 -4.37
N ALA A 210 -1.00 -2.59 -3.42
CA ALA A 210 -1.21 -2.90 -2.01
C ALA A 210 -2.62 -3.49 -1.77
N ARG A 211 -3.66 -2.93 -2.39
CA ARG A 211 -5.03 -3.44 -2.32
C ARG A 211 -5.12 -4.86 -2.86
N LYS A 212 -4.60 -5.12 -4.06
CA LYS A 212 -4.61 -6.44 -4.69
C LYS A 212 -3.94 -7.49 -3.81
N ILE A 213 -2.78 -7.15 -3.22
CA ILE A 213 -2.06 -8.04 -2.31
C ILE A 213 -2.87 -8.32 -1.04
N VAL A 214 -3.44 -7.31 -0.40
CA VAL A 214 -4.26 -7.48 0.80
C VAL A 214 -5.49 -8.35 0.51
N GLU A 215 -6.19 -8.11 -0.60
CA GLU A 215 -7.34 -8.91 -1.04
C GLU A 215 -6.92 -10.37 -1.33
N ALA A 216 -5.75 -10.60 -1.95
CA ALA A 216 -5.21 -11.93 -2.17
C ALA A 216 -4.87 -12.69 -0.87
N HIS A 217 -4.57 -11.97 0.22
CA HIS A 217 -4.42 -12.53 1.57
C HIS A 217 -5.77 -12.79 2.27
N GLY A 218 -6.90 -12.55 1.60
CA GLY A 218 -8.26 -12.66 2.17
C GLY A 218 -8.63 -11.50 3.09
N GLY A 219 -7.88 -10.40 3.03
CA GLY A 219 -8.09 -9.19 3.83
C GLY A 219 -8.87 -8.10 3.10
N THR A 220 -9.00 -6.96 3.77
CA THR A 220 -9.58 -5.74 3.22
C THR A 220 -8.69 -4.55 3.54
N ILE A 221 -8.70 -3.54 2.67
CA ILE A 221 -8.01 -2.28 2.87
C ILE A 221 -8.99 -1.12 2.70
N ASP A 222 -8.95 -0.18 3.61
CA ASP A 222 -9.76 1.05 3.60
C ASP A 222 -8.90 2.28 3.87
N ILE A 223 -9.34 3.45 3.36
CA ILE A 223 -8.63 4.71 3.52
C ILE A 223 -9.61 5.79 3.99
N GLU A 224 -9.27 6.41 5.11
CA GLU A 224 -9.93 7.60 5.64
C GLU A 224 -8.98 8.79 5.50
N SER A 225 -9.42 9.88 4.86
CA SER A 225 -8.62 11.09 4.69
C SER A 225 -9.50 12.31 4.54
N ALA A 226 -8.98 13.46 4.97
CA ALA A 226 -9.60 14.76 4.74
C ALA A 226 -8.50 15.84 4.62
N PRO A 227 -8.71 16.91 3.83
CA PRO A 227 -7.74 17.98 3.69
C PRO A 227 -7.27 18.54 5.04
N GLY A 228 -5.96 18.63 5.24
CA GLY A 228 -5.33 19.12 6.46
C GLY A 228 -5.40 18.17 7.68
N ARG A 229 -5.88 16.93 7.51
CA ARG A 229 -6.03 15.95 8.61
C ARG A 229 -5.19 14.69 8.45
N GLY A 230 -4.36 14.63 7.41
CA GLY A 230 -3.59 13.43 7.10
C GLY A 230 -4.43 12.31 6.51
N THR A 231 -3.84 11.12 6.49
CA THR A 231 -4.48 9.91 5.95
C THR A 231 -4.35 8.76 6.93
N LYS A 232 -5.42 8.00 7.08
CA LYS A 232 -5.43 6.73 7.81
C LYS A 232 -5.73 5.60 6.84
N VAL A 233 -4.79 4.68 6.68
CA VAL A 233 -4.96 3.42 5.95
C VAL A 233 -5.20 2.32 6.97
N THR A 234 -6.27 1.57 6.79
CA THR A 234 -6.66 0.45 7.64
C THR A 234 -6.65 -0.83 6.83
N ILE A 235 -5.84 -1.81 7.25
CA ILE A 235 -5.82 -3.16 6.69
C ILE A 235 -6.39 -4.13 7.73
N TRP A 236 -7.36 -4.92 7.34
CA TRP A 236 -7.83 -6.06 8.12
C TRP A 236 -7.37 -7.35 7.45
N LEU A 237 -6.85 -8.29 8.24
CA LEU A 237 -6.45 -9.62 7.79
C LEU A 237 -7.15 -10.68 8.64
N PRO A 238 -7.63 -11.80 8.04
CA PRO A 238 -8.20 -12.90 8.78
C PRO A 238 -7.12 -13.58 9.62
N ALA A 239 -7.44 -13.89 10.87
CA ALA A 239 -6.64 -14.75 11.71
C ALA A 239 -7.37 -16.07 11.93
N PRO A 240 -6.68 -17.22 11.92
CA PRO A 240 -7.32 -18.48 12.30
C PRO A 240 -7.88 -18.36 13.72
N PRO A 241 -9.04 -18.97 14.00
CA PRO A 241 -9.57 -18.97 15.36
C PRO A 241 -8.49 -19.46 16.31
N ARG A 242 -8.25 -18.73 17.40
CA ARG A 242 -7.36 -19.22 18.46
C ARG A 242 -7.91 -20.57 18.92
N LEU A 243 -7.24 -21.66 18.57
CA LEU A 243 -7.51 -22.92 19.19
C LEU A 243 -7.29 -22.71 20.70
N PRO A 244 -8.22 -23.15 21.56
CA PRO A 244 -8.04 -23.02 23.00
C PRO A 244 -6.68 -23.62 23.35
N THR A 245 -5.84 -22.88 24.03
CA THR A 245 -4.56 -23.42 24.52
C THR A 245 -4.87 -24.64 25.37
N ALA A 246 -3.96 -25.61 25.41
CA ALA A 246 -4.12 -26.80 26.24
C ALA A 246 -4.48 -26.45 27.70
N GLU A 247 -3.98 -25.32 28.22
CA GLU A 247 -4.34 -24.76 29.53
C GLU A 247 -5.81 -24.33 29.64
N TRP A 248 -6.38 -23.66 28.60
CA TRP A 248 -7.79 -23.30 28.59
C TRP A 248 -8.68 -24.52 28.48
N ALA A 249 -8.30 -25.51 27.66
CA ALA A 249 -8.99 -26.79 27.55
C ALA A 249 -8.93 -27.56 28.88
N ALA A 250 -7.79 -27.56 29.56
CA ALA A 250 -7.60 -28.19 30.88
C ALA A 250 -8.40 -27.47 31.96
N ARG A 251 -8.42 -26.13 32.01
CA ARG A 251 -9.26 -25.36 32.96
C ARG A 251 -10.76 -25.61 32.74
N ARG A 252 -11.20 -25.70 31.49
CA ARG A 252 -12.60 -25.99 31.15
C ARG A 252 -12.99 -27.42 31.50
N ALA A 253 -12.06 -28.36 31.37
CA ALA A 253 -12.27 -29.76 31.81
C ALA A 253 -12.33 -29.86 33.36
N ALA A 254 -11.45 -29.16 34.07
CA ALA A 254 -11.40 -29.09 35.52
C ALA A 254 -12.63 -28.38 36.12
N GLY A 255 -13.10 -27.26 35.51
CA GLY A 255 -14.29 -26.54 35.96
C GLY A 255 -15.61 -27.30 35.77
N ARG A 256 -15.67 -28.24 34.83
CA ARG A 256 -16.85 -29.16 34.71
C ARG A 256 -16.92 -30.20 35.80
N GLN A 257 -15.80 -30.53 36.41
CA GLN A 257 -15.77 -31.51 37.55
C GLN A 257 -16.08 -30.87 38.91
N SER A 258 -15.83 -29.54 39.04
CA SER A 258 -16.04 -28.81 40.30
C SER A 258 -17.39 -28.09 40.42
N GLY A 259 -18.25 -28.10 39.40
CA GLY A 259 -19.58 -27.47 39.46
C GLY A 259 -19.57 -25.94 39.58
N GLU A 260 -18.42 -25.30 39.41
CA GLU A 260 -18.23 -23.83 39.55
C GLU A 260 -18.69 -23.11 38.27
N LYS A 261 -19.61 -22.13 38.43
CA LYS A 261 -20.03 -21.26 37.31
C LYS A 261 -18.84 -20.43 36.82
N LEU A 262 -18.38 -20.73 35.64
CA LEU A 262 -17.32 -19.99 34.95
C LEU A 262 -17.73 -18.53 34.75
N PRO A 263 -16.81 -17.55 34.90
CA PRO A 263 -17.05 -16.18 34.55
C PRO A 263 -17.32 -16.05 33.04
N ALA A 264 -18.25 -15.19 32.67
CA ALA A 264 -18.66 -14.94 31.30
C ALA A 264 -17.46 -14.48 30.46
N ASN A 265 -17.40 -14.93 29.21
CA ASN A 265 -16.39 -14.56 28.22
C ASN A 265 -16.30 -13.03 28.09
N PRO A 266 -15.15 -12.39 28.29
CA PRO A 266 -15.02 -10.92 28.25
C PRO A 266 -15.20 -10.27 26.88
N GLY A 267 -15.62 -11.04 25.85
CA GLY A 267 -15.79 -10.58 24.47
C GLY A 267 -17.24 -10.39 23.99
N GLY A 268 -18.26 -10.54 24.81
CA GLY A 268 -19.68 -10.49 24.41
C GLY A 268 -20.47 -9.32 24.98
N GLY A 269 -20.19 -8.10 24.60
CA GLY A 269 -20.98 -6.90 24.94
C GLY A 269 -22.22 -6.74 24.05
N GLY A 270 -23.24 -7.60 24.24
CA GLY A 270 -24.56 -7.40 23.66
C GLY A 270 -25.40 -6.48 24.55
N ARG A 271 -25.70 -5.27 24.09
CA ARG A 271 -26.71 -4.39 24.69
C ARG A 271 -28.09 -4.99 24.43
N THR A 272 -28.71 -5.51 25.46
CA THR A 272 -30.16 -5.72 25.49
C THR A 272 -30.82 -4.53 26.16
N GLY A 273 -31.58 -3.77 25.36
CA GLY A 273 -32.46 -2.73 25.85
C GLY A 273 -33.61 -3.33 26.67
N GLN A 274 -33.91 -2.77 27.82
CA GLN A 274 -35.16 -2.98 28.52
C GLN A 274 -36.17 -1.89 28.19
N PRO A 275 -37.45 -2.21 28.00
CA PRO A 275 -38.51 -1.23 27.81
C PRO A 275 -38.97 -0.66 29.15
N GLY A 276 -39.12 0.66 29.20
CA GLY A 276 -39.67 1.35 30.32
C GLY A 276 -41.13 1.01 30.60
N THR A 277 -41.47 0.93 31.86
CA THR A 277 -42.86 0.98 32.34
C THR A 277 -43.05 2.18 33.24
N LYS A 278 -44.17 2.88 32.98
CA LYS A 278 -44.68 4.05 33.67
C LYS A 278 -44.85 3.86 35.18
N GLN A 279 -44.55 4.86 35.96
CA GLN A 279 -45.50 5.65 36.80
C GLN A 279 -44.88 7.00 37.12
#